data_fdaa152bd2840e65ef0fb42c14fcaae5
#
_entry.id   fdaa152bd2840e65ef0fb42c14fcaae5
#
_cell.length_a   1.000
_cell.length_b   1.000
_cell.length_c   1.000
_cell.angle_alpha   90.00
_cell.angle_beta   90.00
_cell.angle_gamma   90.00
#
_symmetry.space_group_name_H-M   'P 1'
#
loop_
_entity.id
_entity.type
_entity.pdbx_description
1 polymer ?
#
loop_
_entity_poly.entity_id
_entity_poly.type
_entity_poly.pdbx_seq_one_letter_code
_entity_poly.pdbx_strand_id
1 'polypeptide(L)'
;MPGDAVTVVLLYPELLGTYGDGGNALVLAQRLRWRGRRADIVEVTAGEPVPESGQIYLMGGGEDGPQALAARELIASRALHRAVEGGAALLAVCAGFQVVGRRFVGPDGEPHAGLGLLDCVTSRDAGARRVGEVVADPDPSVDVPRLTGYENHQSVTALGPGVRPLGRVVVGAGNDTGDGSEGAVVDRVVGTYLHGPVLARNPALADHLLASVVGDLEPLDDAEAEVLRKERLAAARRERR
;
A
#
# COMPACT_ATOMS: atom_id res chain seq x y z
N MET A 1 22.09 23.16 4.76
CA MET A 1 20.68 23.62 4.86
C MET A 1 19.92 22.48 5.50
N PRO A 2 19.18 22.67 6.63
CA PRO A 2 18.24 21.66 7.05
C PRO A 2 17.19 21.57 5.92
N GLY A 3 17.12 20.43 5.25
CA GLY A 3 16.15 20.19 4.21
C GLY A 3 14.72 20.36 4.73
N ASP A 4 13.78 20.73 3.86
CA ASP A 4 12.36 20.82 4.21
C ASP A 4 11.89 19.49 4.79
N ALA A 5 10.91 19.55 5.71
CA ALA A 5 10.34 18.35 6.29
C ALA A 5 9.64 17.52 5.21
N VAL A 6 9.81 16.20 5.26
CA VAL A 6 9.05 15.29 4.39
C VAL A 6 7.64 15.15 4.96
N THR A 7 6.64 15.50 4.18
CA THR A 7 5.24 15.37 4.57
C THR A 7 4.69 14.03 4.10
N VAL A 8 4.27 13.21 5.07
CA VAL A 8 3.54 11.96 4.86
C VAL A 8 2.06 12.22 5.08
N VAL A 9 1.26 12.08 4.05
CA VAL A 9 -0.19 12.33 4.10
C VAL A 9 -0.92 11.00 4.28
N LEU A 10 -1.65 10.84 5.38
CA LEU A 10 -2.53 9.71 5.63
C LEU A 10 -3.96 10.09 5.24
N LEU A 11 -4.47 9.42 4.21
CA LEU A 11 -5.77 9.72 3.63
C LEU A 11 -6.87 8.91 4.31
N TYR A 12 -7.84 9.61 4.87
CA TYR A 12 -9.09 9.10 5.41
C TYR A 12 -8.91 7.92 6.40
N PRO A 13 -8.07 8.08 7.45
CA PRO A 13 -7.80 6.98 8.39
C PRO A 13 -9.06 6.47 9.09
N GLU A 14 -10.10 7.28 9.24
CA GLU A 14 -11.40 6.89 9.80
C GLU A 14 -12.22 6.00 8.85
N LEU A 15 -11.96 6.07 7.54
CA LEU A 15 -12.61 5.25 6.52
C LEU A 15 -11.75 4.06 6.08
N LEU A 16 -10.43 4.25 6.04
CA LEU A 16 -9.43 3.34 5.48
C LEU A 16 -8.33 2.98 6.50
N GLY A 17 -8.70 2.80 7.76
CA GLY A 17 -7.76 2.52 8.86
C GLY A 17 -8.05 1.24 9.65
N THR A 18 -8.99 0.41 9.20
CA THR A 18 -9.54 -0.74 9.97
C THR A 18 -8.46 -1.72 10.44
N TYR A 19 -7.41 -1.93 9.69
CA TYR A 19 -6.37 -2.93 9.97
C TYR A 19 -5.07 -2.33 10.53
N GLY A 20 -5.11 -1.08 11.02
CA GLY A 20 -3.94 -0.42 11.60
C GLY A 20 -2.91 0.03 10.55
N ASP A 21 -3.29 0.13 9.28
CA ASP A 21 -2.39 0.53 8.19
C ASP A 21 -1.88 1.97 8.33
N GLY A 22 -2.52 2.81 9.16
CA GLY A 22 -1.97 4.11 9.58
C GLY A 22 -0.58 4.00 10.22
N GLY A 23 -0.22 2.84 10.78
CA GLY A 23 1.12 2.55 11.25
C GLY A 23 2.21 2.66 10.17
N ASN A 24 1.86 2.56 8.88
CA ASN A 24 2.80 2.79 7.78
C ASN A 24 3.34 4.23 7.79
N ALA A 25 2.51 5.22 8.14
CA ALA A 25 2.95 6.62 8.26
C ALA A 25 3.98 6.79 9.39
N LEU A 26 3.74 6.13 10.52
CA LEU A 26 4.68 6.14 11.65
C LEU A 26 6.01 5.51 11.28
N VAL A 27 6.01 4.39 10.55
CA VAL A 27 7.24 3.73 10.07
C VAL A 27 8.04 4.66 9.19
N LEU A 28 7.43 5.28 8.17
CA LEU A 28 8.10 6.20 7.26
C LEU A 28 8.69 7.40 8.01
N ALA A 29 7.88 8.05 8.84
CA ALA A 29 8.33 9.21 9.62
C ALA A 29 9.47 8.84 10.58
N GLN A 30 9.38 7.69 11.25
CA GLN A 30 10.41 7.26 12.20
C GLN A 30 11.71 6.90 11.48
N ARG A 31 11.66 6.24 10.31
CA ARG A 31 12.85 5.91 9.53
C ARG A 31 13.56 7.15 9.00
N LEU A 32 12.82 8.22 8.67
CA LEU A 32 13.40 9.53 8.35
C LEU A 32 14.07 10.18 9.57
N ARG A 33 13.40 10.16 10.73
CA ARG A 33 13.92 10.73 11.98
C ARG A 33 15.20 10.03 12.44
N TRP A 34 15.27 8.70 12.33
CA TRP A 34 16.50 7.95 12.62
C TRP A 34 17.69 8.38 11.72
N ARG A 35 17.41 8.93 10.53
CA ARG A 35 18.42 9.52 9.62
C ARG A 35 18.61 11.01 9.82
N GLY A 36 18.11 11.57 10.93
CA GLY A 36 18.22 13.01 11.23
C GLY A 36 17.38 13.92 10.31
N ARG A 37 16.45 13.36 9.54
CA ARG A 37 15.54 14.14 8.65
C ARG A 37 14.24 14.47 9.39
N ARG A 38 13.69 15.66 9.11
CA ARG A 38 12.37 16.03 9.62
C ARG A 38 11.29 15.33 8.84
N ALA A 39 10.25 14.86 9.56
CA ALA A 39 9.10 14.22 8.95
C ALA A 39 7.83 14.62 9.71
N ASP A 40 6.85 15.09 8.96
CA ASP A 40 5.54 15.48 9.44
C ASP A 40 4.48 14.51 8.90
N ILE A 41 3.57 14.08 9.76
CA ILE A 41 2.41 13.27 9.35
C ILE A 41 1.20 14.20 9.36
N VAL A 42 0.50 14.24 8.23
CA VAL A 42 -0.74 14.98 8.06
C VAL A 42 -1.86 13.98 7.83
N GLU A 43 -2.81 13.90 8.74
CA GLU A 43 -4.03 13.12 8.57
C GLU A 43 -5.06 13.99 7.88
N VAL A 44 -5.73 13.45 6.86
CA VAL A 44 -6.81 14.11 6.12
C VAL A 44 -8.06 13.27 6.32
N THR A 45 -9.08 13.85 6.94
CA THR A 45 -10.39 13.20 7.12
C THR A 45 -11.33 13.51 5.96
N ALA A 46 -12.39 12.71 5.81
CA ALA A 46 -13.39 12.90 4.75
C ALA A 46 -13.99 14.32 4.82
N GLY A 47 -14.12 14.98 3.68
CA GLY A 47 -14.58 16.37 3.59
C GLY A 47 -13.49 17.43 3.75
N GLU A 48 -12.28 17.06 4.18
CA GLU A 48 -11.15 17.97 4.23
C GLU A 48 -10.39 18.04 2.89
N PRO A 49 -9.80 19.19 2.55
CA PRO A 49 -9.00 19.29 1.33
C PRO A 49 -7.72 18.46 1.42
N VAL A 50 -7.51 17.58 0.44
CA VAL A 50 -6.27 16.82 0.32
C VAL A 50 -5.14 17.77 -0.11
N PRO A 51 -4.04 17.90 0.66
CA PRO A 51 -2.89 18.71 0.26
C PRO A 51 -2.21 18.10 -0.97
N GLU A 52 -1.79 18.95 -1.92
CA GLU A 52 -1.07 18.52 -3.13
C GLU A 52 0.46 18.55 -2.94
N SER A 53 0.92 19.11 -1.84
CA SER A 53 2.35 19.29 -1.53
C SER A 53 2.97 18.15 -0.70
N GLY A 54 2.20 17.11 -0.37
CA GLY A 54 2.73 15.92 0.30
C GLY A 54 3.72 15.15 -0.59
N GLN A 55 4.76 14.63 0.01
CA GLN A 55 5.74 13.82 -0.71
C GLN A 55 5.35 12.35 -0.78
N ILE A 56 4.64 11.83 0.24
CA ILE A 56 4.17 10.45 0.29
C ILE A 56 2.73 10.44 0.76
N TYR A 57 1.89 9.70 0.05
CA TYR A 57 0.49 9.50 0.40
C TYR A 57 0.24 8.04 0.78
N LEU A 58 -0.60 7.82 1.78
CA LEU A 58 -0.94 6.50 2.29
C LEU A 58 -2.46 6.33 2.33
N MET A 59 -2.92 5.18 1.84
CA MET A 59 -4.30 4.71 1.96
C MET A 59 -4.29 3.32 2.54
N GLY A 60 -5.03 3.09 3.61
CA GLY A 60 -5.11 1.79 4.26
C GLY A 60 -6.28 0.94 3.78
N GLY A 61 -6.46 -0.19 4.45
CA GLY A 61 -7.62 -1.07 4.29
C GLY A 61 -8.86 -0.53 5.01
N GLY A 62 -10.02 -0.82 4.48
CA GLY A 62 -11.29 -0.37 5.06
C GLY A 62 -12.44 -1.29 4.69
N GLU A 63 -13.60 -1.01 5.26
CA GLU A 63 -14.85 -1.66 4.92
C GLU A 63 -15.44 -1.07 3.63
N ASP A 64 -16.28 -1.83 2.98
CA ASP A 64 -16.79 -1.55 1.62
C ASP A 64 -17.55 -0.20 1.48
N GLY A 65 -18.41 0.17 2.44
CA GLY A 65 -19.18 1.42 2.40
C GLY A 65 -18.28 2.67 2.48
N PRO A 66 -17.41 2.78 3.51
CA PRO A 66 -16.39 3.81 3.62
C PRO A 66 -15.46 3.90 2.41
N GLN A 67 -15.10 2.78 1.81
CA GLN A 67 -14.28 2.72 0.60
C GLN A 67 -14.89 3.49 -0.58
N ALA A 68 -16.19 3.30 -0.83
CA ALA A 68 -16.89 3.99 -1.92
C ALA A 68 -16.98 5.51 -1.68
N LEU A 69 -17.13 5.95 -0.42
CA LEU A 69 -17.09 7.37 -0.06
C LEU A 69 -15.70 7.96 -0.33
N ALA A 70 -14.65 7.32 0.15
CA ALA A 70 -13.26 7.76 -0.06
C ALA A 70 -12.95 7.90 -1.57
N ALA A 71 -13.36 6.93 -2.38
CA ALA A 71 -13.16 6.97 -3.82
C ALA A 71 -13.85 8.19 -4.45
N ARG A 72 -15.11 8.46 -4.10
CA ARG A 72 -15.86 9.60 -4.66
C ARG A 72 -15.22 10.93 -4.34
N GLU A 73 -14.79 11.15 -3.10
CA GLU A 73 -14.16 12.41 -2.70
C GLU A 73 -12.81 12.63 -3.38
N LEU A 74 -11.97 11.59 -3.46
CA LEU A 74 -10.69 11.67 -4.13
C LEU A 74 -10.81 11.89 -5.64
N ILE A 75 -11.81 11.27 -6.29
CA ILE A 75 -12.12 11.50 -7.72
C ILE A 75 -12.55 12.95 -7.92
N ALA A 76 -13.47 13.44 -7.08
CA ALA A 76 -14.02 14.81 -7.23
C ALA A 76 -12.94 15.89 -7.05
N SER A 77 -12.07 15.75 -6.07
CA SER A 77 -11.02 16.74 -5.80
C SER A 77 -9.86 16.71 -6.81
N ARG A 78 -9.52 15.52 -7.36
CA ARG A 78 -8.34 15.24 -8.18
C ARG A 78 -7.00 15.66 -7.55
N ALA A 79 -6.99 16.03 -6.28
CA ALA A 79 -5.78 16.51 -5.59
C ALA A 79 -4.71 15.42 -5.53
N LEU A 80 -5.09 14.17 -5.23
CA LEU A 80 -4.17 13.03 -5.23
C LEU A 80 -3.56 12.76 -6.62
N HIS A 81 -4.33 12.91 -7.70
CA HIS A 81 -3.80 12.78 -9.06
C HIS A 81 -2.71 13.83 -9.31
N ARG A 82 -2.99 15.11 -8.99
CA ARG A 82 -2.00 16.18 -9.19
C ARG A 82 -0.75 15.98 -8.33
N ALA A 83 -0.89 15.48 -7.10
CA ALA A 83 0.24 15.15 -6.25
C ALA A 83 1.12 14.04 -6.86
N VAL A 84 0.50 12.94 -7.33
CA VAL A 84 1.21 11.82 -7.97
C VAL A 84 1.85 12.27 -9.29
N GLU A 85 1.13 13.01 -10.13
CA GLU A 85 1.68 13.60 -11.36
C GLU A 85 2.85 14.55 -11.06
N GLY A 86 2.81 15.24 -9.91
CA GLY A 86 3.91 16.08 -9.39
C GLY A 86 5.09 15.28 -8.80
N GLY A 87 5.03 13.95 -8.79
CA GLY A 87 6.11 13.07 -8.35
C GLY A 87 6.00 12.56 -6.91
N ALA A 88 4.86 12.75 -6.24
CA ALA A 88 4.64 12.13 -4.94
C ALA A 88 4.57 10.60 -5.04
N ALA A 89 5.00 9.90 -3.99
CA ALA A 89 4.80 8.47 -3.86
C ALA A 89 3.44 8.14 -3.23
N LEU A 90 2.88 6.99 -3.58
CA LEU A 90 1.62 6.50 -3.03
C LEU A 90 1.75 5.02 -2.64
N LEU A 91 1.41 4.71 -1.39
CA LEU A 91 1.18 3.34 -0.95
C LEU A 91 -0.30 3.16 -0.62
N ALA A 92 -0.93 2.20 -1.28
CA ALA A 92 -2.33 1.88 -1.13
C ALA A 92 -2.51 0.41 -0.73
N VAL A 93 -3.15 0.16 0.41
CA VAL A 93 -3.29 -1.17 1.01
C VAL A 93 -4.74 -1.63 0.92
N CYS A 94 -4.99 -2.83 0.42
CA CYS A 94 -6.28 -3.53 0.38
C CYS A 94 -7.39 -2.66 -0.24
N ALA A 95 -8.34 -2.12 0.55
CA ALA A 95 -9.37 -1.22 0.05
C ALA A 95 -8.77 0.00 -0.66
N GLY A 96 -7.69 0.58 -0.13
CA GLY A 96 -6.93 1.64 -0.79
C GLY A 96 -6.40 1.20 -2.15
N PHE A 97 -5.84 -0.02 -2.26
CA PHE A 97 -5.37 -0.56 -3.54
C PHE A 97 -6.51 -0.68 -4.57
N GLN A 98 -7.69 -1.12 -4.14
CA GLN A 98 -8.85 -1.20 -5.01
C GLN A 98 -9.30 0.19 -5.48
N VAL A 99 -9.30 1.19 -4.59
CA VAL A 99 -9.66 2.59 -4.89
C VAL A 99 -8.70 3.22 -5.90
N VAL A 100 -7.41 2.96 -5.83
CA VAL A 100 -6.45 3.53 -6.79
C VAL A 100 -6.50 2.87 -8.17
N GLY A 101 -7.15 1.71 -8.30
CA GLY A 101 -7.45 1.06 -9.56
C GLY A 101 -8.45 1.85 -10.42
N ARG A 102 -8.83 1.30 -11.57
CA ARG A 102 -9.83 1.89 -12.47
C ARG A 102 -11.27 1.68 -11.97
N ARG A 103 -11.52 0.51 -11.39
CA ARG A 103 -12.85 0.08 -10.92
C ARG A 103 -12.71 -0.99 -9.86
N PHE A 104 -13.63 -0.98 -8.91
CA PHE A 104 -13.82 -2.03 -7.91
C PHE A 104 -15.30 -2.35 -7.73
N VAL A 105 -15.61 -3.52 -7.19
CA VAL A 105 -16.99 -3.95 -6.91
C VAL A 105 -17.23 -3.86 -5.41
N GLY A 106 -18.29 -3.13 -5.03
CA GLY A 106 -18.73 -2.99 -3.65
C GLY A 106 -19.46 -4.23 -3.10
N PRO A 107 -19.90 -4.19 -1.84
CA PRO A 107 -20.59 -5.30 -1.18
C PRO A 107 -21.97 -5.57 -1.77
N ASP A 108 -22.60 -4.54 -2.36
CA ASP A 108 -23.85 -4.59 -3.07
C ASP A 108 -23.74 -5.28 -4.45
N GLY A 109 -22.53 -5.65 -4.84
CA GLY A 109 -22.24 -6.20 -6.17
C GLY A 109 -22.12 -5.12 -7.26
N GLU A 110 -22.29 -3.84 -6.92
CA GLU A 110 -22.25 -2.75 -7.88
C GLU A 110 -20.83 -2.28 -8.17
N PRO A 111 -20.54 -1.94 -9.43
CA PRO A 111 -19.23 -1.42 -9.80
C PRO A 111 -19.10 0.07 -9.42
N HIS A 112 -18.02 0.40 -8.74
CA HIS A 112 -17.62 1.76 -8.42
C HIS A 112 -16.41 2.19 -9.24
N ALA A 113 -16.37 3.46 -9.66
CA ALA A 113 -15.21 4.05 -10.26
C ALA A 113 -14.08 4.16 -9.22
N GLY A 114 -12.86 3.80 -9.62
CA GLY A 114 -11.65 4.10 -8.87
C GLY A 114 -10.93 5.30 -9.45
N LEU A 115 -9.74 5.59 -8.92
CA LEU A 115 -8.93 6.74 -9.31
C LEU A 115 -8.26 6.57 -10.68
N GLY A 116 -8.03 5.33 -11.12
CA GLY A 116 -7.31 5.04 -12.36
C GLY A 116 -5.82 5.37 -12.33
N LEU A 117 -5.23 5.50 -11.14
CA LEU A 117 -3.78 5.68 -10.96
C LEU A 117 -3.01 4.39 -11.27
N LEU A 118 -3.65 3.24 -11.09
CA LEU A 118 -3.18 1.93 -11.54
C LEU A 118 -4.19 1.36 -12.54
N ASP A 119 -3.69 0.84 -13.68
CA ASP A 119 -4.54 0.12 -14.63
C ASP A 119 -4.83 -1.28 -14.09
N CYS A 120 -5.73 -1.35 -13.11
CA CYS A 120 -6.24 -2.59 -12.57
C CYS A 120 -7.74 -2.51 -12.31
N VAL A 121 -8.37 -3.67 -12.31
CA VAL A 121 -9.82 -3.83 -12.04
C VAL A 121 -9.99 -4.86 -10.96
N THR A 122 -10.72 -4.48 -9.91
CA THR A 122 -11.04 -5.38 -8.81
C THR A 122 -12.49 -5.87 -8.93
N SER A 123 -12.66 -7.16 -8.93
CA SER A 123 -13.94 -7.85 -8.82
C SER A 123 -14.08 -8.51 -7.45
N ARG A 124 -15.30 -8.87 -7.08
CA ARG A 124 -15.56 -9.67 -5.89
C ARG A 124 -15.52 -11.15 -6.25
N ASP A 125 -14.84 -11.95 -5.45
CA ASP A 125 -14.89 -13.40 -5.57
C ASP A 125 -16.14 -13.94 -4.86
N ALA A 126 -16.83 -14.92 -5.47
CA ALA A 126 -17.93 -15.65 -4.85
C ALA A 126 -17.44 -16.73 -3.85
N GLY A 127 -16.16 -17.00 -3.81
CA GLY A 127 -15.54 -18.00 -2.94
C GLY A 127 -15.32 -17.54 -1.51
N ALA A 128 -14.50 -18.26 -0.78
CA ALA A 128 -14.17 -17.96 0.60
C ALA A 128 -13.27 -16.72 0.70
N ARG A 129 -13.43 -15.95 1.78
CA ARG A 129 -12.54 -14.83 2.11
C ARG A 129 -11.10 -15.34 2.29
N ARG A 130 -10.15 -14.64 1.73
CA ARG A 130 -8.71 -14.90 1.88
C ARG A 130 -8.25 -14.27 3.18
N VAL A 131 -7.79 -15.10 4.12
CA VAL A 131 -7.36 -14.66 5.46
C VAL A 131 -6.14 -15.48 5.83
N GLY A 132 -5.00 -14.84 6.03
CA GLY A 132 -3.77 -15.55 6.39
C GLY A 132 -2.49 -14.79 6.08
N GLU A 133 -1.37 -15.45 6.32
CA GLU A 133 -0.05 -14.90 6.00
C GLU A 133 0.19 -14.95 4.48
N VAL A 134 0.76 -13.87 3.97
CA VAL A 134 1.20 -13.79 2.57
C VAL A 134 2.70 -13.62 2.52
N VAL A 135 3.33 -14.35 1.62
CA VAL A 135 4.74 -14.20 1.27
C VAL A 135 4.85 -14.06 -0.23
N ALA A 136 5.54 -13.02 -0.68
CA ALA A 136 5.77 -12.78 -2.10
C ALA A 136 7.24 -12.48 -2.41
N ASP A 137 7.73 -13.03 -3.52
CA ASP A 137 8.99 -12.63 -4.11
C ASP A 137 8.76 -11.32 -4.87
N PRO A 138 9.49 -10.22 -4.56
CA PRO A 138 9.24 -8.93 -5.18
C PRO A 138 9.56 -8.95 -6.68
N ASP A 139 8.90 -8.07 -7.44
CA ASP A 139 9.29 -7.79 -8.82
C ASP A 139 10.74 -7.25 -8.85
N PRO A 140 11.57 -7.64 -9.84
CA PRO A 140 12.97 -7.17 -9.90
C PRO A 140 13.14 -5.64 -9.98
N SER A 141 12.10 -4.89 -10.36
CA SER A 141 12.13 -3.43 -10.34
C SER A 141 11.97 -2.82 -8.96
N VAL A 142 11.51 -3.61 -8.00
CA VAL A 142 11.40 -3.24 -6.59
C VAL A 142 12.53 -3.97 -5.87
N ASP A 143 13.70 -3.33 -5.78
CA ASP A 143 14.92 -3.93 -5.20
C ASP A 143 14.81 -4.02 -3.68
N VAL A 144 14.02 -5.00 -3.21
CA VAL A 144 13.80 -5.29 -1.78
C VAL A 144 13.81 -6.80 -1.55
N PRO A 145 14.09 -7.24 -0.32
CA PRO A 145 13.96 -8.66 0.05
C PRO A 145 12.51 -9.16 -0.09
N ARG A 146 12.36 -10.49 -0.09
CA ARG A 146 11.05 -11.18 -0.07
C ARG A 146 10.08 -10.51 0.89
N LEU A 147 8.88 -10.18 0.40
CA LEU A 147 7.84 -9.47 1.14
C LEU A 147 7.05 -10.44 2.02
N THR A 148 6.56 -9.94 3.15
CA THR A 148 5.66 -10.65 4.05
C THR A 148 4.57 -9.74 4.57
N GLY A 149 3.37 -10.26 4.71
CA GLY A 149 2.22 -9.53 5.22
C GLY A 149 1.11 -10.47 5.62
N TYR A 150 -0.03 -9.90 5.94
CA TYR A 150 -1.26 -10.61 6.24
C TYR A 150 -2.34 -10.15 5.27
N GLU A 151 -3.07 -11.05 4.65
CA GLU A 151 -4.18 -10.73 3.76
C GLU A 151 -5.52 -10.96 4.45
N ASN A 152 -6.49 -10.10 4.16
CA ASN A 152 -7.86 -10.24 4.62
C ASN A 152 -8.83 -9.59 3.64
N HIS A 153 -9.13 -10.27 2.54
CA HIS A 153 -10.00 -9.76 1.48
C HIS A 153 -10.82 -10.88 0.81
N GLN A 154 -11.81 -10.45 0.03
CA GLN A 154 -12.61 -11.33 -0.83
C GLN A 154 -12.65 -10.75 -2.26
N SER A 155 -11.51 -10.31 -2.73
CA SER A 155 -11.38 -9.57 -3.98
C SER A 155 -10.40 -10.27 -4.90
N VAL A 156 -10.66 -10.15 -6.20
CA VAL A 156 -9.75 -10.57 -7.28
C VAL A 156 -9.37 -9.33 -8.06
N THR A 157 -8.08 -9.00 -8.12
CA THR A 157 -7.57 -7.81 -8.80
C THR A 157 -6.77 -8.17 -10.04
N ALA A 158 -7.35 -7.94 -11.20
CA ALA A 158 -6.69 -8.14 -12.50
C ALA A 158 -5.89 -6.90 -12.89
N LEU A 159 -4.61 -7.10 -13.22
CA LEU A 159 -3.72 -6.05 -13.70
C LEU A 159 -3.88 -5.87 -15.21
N GLY A 160 -3.91 -4.62 -15.65
CA GLY A 160 -3.93 -4.25 -17.05
C GLY A 160 -2.55 -4.25 -17.71
N PRO A 161 -2.49 -4.03 -19.04
CA PRO A 161 -1.23 -3.95 -19.76
C PRO A 161 -0.33 -2.84 -19.20
N GLY A 162 0.96 -3.16 -19.01
CA GLY A 162 1.95 -2.20 -18.53
C GLY A 162 2.01 -2.01 -17.01
N VAL A 163 1.11 -2.63 -16.25
CA VAL A 163 1.19 -2.68 -14.78
C VAL A 163 1.93 -3.95 -14.37
N ARG A 164 2.99 -3.80 -13.59
CA ARG A 164 3.71 -4.93 -13.01
C ARG A 164 3.12 -5.29 -11.67
N PRO A 165 3.08 -6.58 -11.30
CA PRO A 165 2.80 -6.95 -9.91
C PRO A 165 3.91 -6.39 -8.99
N LEU A 166 3.57 -6.09 -7.75
CA LEU A 166 4.56 -5.78 -6.70
C LEU A 166 5.45 -7.01 -6.44
N GLY A 167 4.89 -8.19 -6.57
CA GLY A 167 5.63 -9.44 -6.44
C GLY A 167 4.84 -10.67 -6.91
N ARG A 168 5.49 -11.85 -6.77
CA ARG A 168 4.88 -13.15 -7.00
C ARG A 168 4.63 -13.88 -5.69
N VAL A 169 3.42 -14.34 -5.51
CA VAL A 169 2.97 -15.09 -4.33
C VAL A 169 3.76 -16.39 -4.19
N VAL A 170 4.32 -16.61 -3.02
CA VAL A 170 4.93 -17.88 -2.57
C VAL A 170 4.01 -18.58 -1.59
N VAL A 171 3.32 -17.80 -0.73
CA VAL A 171 2.30 -18.26 0.23
C VAL A 171 1.17 -17.25 0.22
N GLY A 172 -0.08 -17.68 0.30
CA GLY A 172 -1.26 -16.82 0.27
C GLY A 172 -1.91 -16.73 -1.10
N ALA A 173 -2.82 -15.79 -1.28
CA ALA A 173 -3.59 -15.57 -2.50
C ALA A 173 -3.13 -14.33 -3.30
N GLY A 174 -2.77 -13.23 -2.61
CA GLY A 174 -2.40 -11.98 -3.27
C GLY A 174 -3.54 -11.38 -4.09
N ASN A 175 -3.31 -11.11 -5.38
CA ASN A 175 -4.35 -10.58 -6.29
C ASN A 175 -5.43 -11.61 -6.65
N ASP A 176 -5.18 -12.88 -6.37
CA ASP A 176 -6.09 -14.03 -6.52
C ASP A 176 -6.62 -14.27 -7.95
N THR A 177 -5.88 -13.83 -8.96
CA THR A 177 -6.22 -14.06 -10.38
C THR A 177 -5.79 -15.43 -10.91
N GLY A 178 -5.15 -16.25 -10.09
CA GLY A 178 -4.58 -17.56 -10.48
C GLY A 178 -3.24 -17.47 -11.20
N ASP A 179 -2.74 -16.28 -11.51
CA ASP A 179 -1.42 -16.06 -12.11
C ASP A 179 -0.28 -15.91 -11.08
N GLY A 180 -0.63 -15.92 -9.79
CA GLY A 180 0.31 -15.79 -8.68
C GLY A 180 0.83 -14.36 -8.48
N SER A 181 0.15 -13.34 -8.99
CA SER A 181 0.51 -11.94 -8.74
C SER A 181 0.12 -11.48 -7.34
N GLU A 182 0.91 -10.59 -6.76
CA GLU A 182 0.61 -9.83 -5.54
C GLU A 182 0.82 -8.34 -5.82
N GLY A 183 -0.21 -7.54 -5.48
CA GLY A 183 -0.16 -6.09 -5.60
C GLY A 183 0.04 -5.59 -7.02
N ALA A 184 0.46 -4.34 -7.13
CA ALA A 184 0.75 -3.66 -8.39
C ALA A 184 1.77 -2.54 -8.16
N VAL A 185 2.61 -2.27 -9.15
CA VAL A 185 3.55 -1.14 -9.12
C VAL A 185 3.62 -0.45 -10.48
N VAL A 186 3.49 0.88 -10.45
CA VAL A 186 3.74 1.77 -11.59
C VAL A 186 4.45 3.01 -11.03
N ASP A 187 5.67 3.25 -11.49
CA ASP A 187 6.52 4.34 -11.01
C ASP A 187 6.62 4.37 -9.47
N ARG A 188 6.03 5.38 -8.81
CA ARG A 188 6.01 5.57 -7.37
C ARG A 188 4.68 5.19 -6.71
N VAL A 189 3.78 4.57 -7.47
CA VAL A 189 2.48 4.12 -6.97
C VAL A 189 2.55 2.63 -6.71
N VAL A 190 2.32 2.24 -5.47
CA VAL A 190 2.34 0.85 -4.99
C VAL A 190 0.98 0.51 -4.41
N GLY A 191 0.35 -0.52 -4.95
CA GLY A 191 -0.85 -1.17 -4.40
C GLY A 191 -0.51 -2.56 -3.87
N THR A 192 -1.11 -2.99 -2.75
CA THR A 192 -0.82 -4.31 -2.17
C THR A 192 -1.98 -4.82 -1.32
N TYR A 193 -2.10 -6.13 -1.18
CA TYR A 193 -2.98 -6.77 -0.18
C TYR A 193 -2.27 -7.10 1.13
N LEU A 194 -0.99 -6.79 1.25
CA LEU A 194 -0.20 -7.04 2.45
C LEU A 194 -0.53 -6.03 3.55
N HIS A 195 -1.17 -6.49 4.62
CA HIS A 195 -1.34 -5.74 5.87
C HIS A 195 -0.23 -6.04 6.87
N GLY A 196 -0.22 -5.26 7.99
CA GLY A 196 0.59 -5.68 9.09
C GLY A 196 1.11 -4.70 10.13
N PRO A 197 1.28 -3.38 9.98
CA PRO A 197 1.48 -2.55 8.80
C PRO A 197 2.57 -3.10 7.87
N VAL A 198 2.32 -3.05 6.56
CA VAL A 198 3.24 -3.70 5.59
C VAL A 198 4.68 -3.19 5.68
N LEU A 199 4.86 -1.89 5.95
CA LEU A 199 6.19 -1.28 6.04
C LEU A 199 6.94 -1.66 7.33
N ALA A 200 6.22 -1.96 8.42
CA ALA A 200 6.84 -2.48 9.64
C ALA A 200 7.37 -3.92 9.45
N ARG A 201 6.66 -4.72 8.64
CA ARG A 201 7.11 -6.07 8.28
C ARG A 201 8.22 -6.08 7.23
N ASN A 202 8.31 -5.02 6.42
CA ASN A 202 9.22 -4.91 5.29
C ASN A 202 9.97 -3.56 5.29
N PRO A 203 10.95 -3.37 6.19
CA PRO A 203 11.68 -2.10 6.30
C PRO A 203 12.33 -1.63 5.00
N ALA A 204 12.83 -2.57 4.19
CA ALA A 204 13.41 -2.24 2.88
C ALA A 204 12.36 -1.66 1.90
N LEU A 205 11.08 -2.08 1.97
CA LEU A 205 10.03 -1.47 1.16
C LEU A 205 9.72 -0.03 1.63
N ALA A 206 9.81 0.22 2.94
CA ALA A 206 9.70 1.59 3.46
C ALA A 206 10.84 2.47 2.93
N ASP A 207 12.07 1.98 2.93
CA ASP A 207 13.22 2.72 2.39
C ASP A 207 13.13 2.90 0.87
N HIS A 208 12.63 1.92 0.13
CA HIS A 208 12.36 2.04 -1.31
C HIS A 208 11.39 3.21 -1.61
N LEU A 209 10.28 3.30 -0.87
CA LEU A 209 9.32 4.41 -0.99
C LEU A 209 9.97 5.75 -0.60
N LEU A 210 10.70 5.80 0.51
CA LEU A 210 11.39 7.01 0.95
C LEU A 210 12.44 7.46 -0.09
N ALA A 211 13.27 6.55 -0.57
CA ALA A 211 14.32 6.86 -1.55
C ALA A 211 13.73 7.43 -2.85
N SER A 212 12.54 6.99 -3.25
CA SER A 212 11.87 7.50 -4.44
C SER A 212 11.53 9.00 -4.38
N VAL A 213 11.41 9.58 -3.18
CA VAL A 213 11.05 10.99 -2.98
C VAL A 213 12.18 11.85 -2.40
N VAL A 214 13.09 11.25 -1.63
CA VAL A 214 14.18 12.02 -0.98
C VAL A 214 15.56 11.69 -1.50
N GLY A 215 15.69 10.79 -2.47
CA GLY A 215 16.97 10.29 -2.99
C GLY A 215 17.64 9.29 -2.04
N ASP A 216 18.95 9.18 -2.14
CA ASP A 216 19.73 8.21 -1.39
C ASP A 216 19.53 8.31 0.12
N LEU A 217 19.46 7.16 0.76
CA LEU A 217 19.27 7.01 2.20
C LEU A 217 20.46 6.31 2.82
N GLU A 218 20.94 6.85 3.95
CA GLU A 218 21.91 6.15 4.78
C GLU A 218 21.30 4.84 5.33
N PRO A 219 22.04 3.73 5.35
CA PRO A 219 21.57 2.48 5.91
C PRO A 219 21.16 2.63 7.39
N LEU A 220 20.13 1.88 7.80
CA LEU A 220 19.76 1.71 9.21
C LEU A 220 20.11 0.31 9.69
N ASP A 221 20.32 0.18 10.99
CA ASP A 221 20.42 -1.12 11.63
C ASP A 221 19.01 -1.70 11.82
N ASP A 222 18.63 -2.60 10.92
CA ASP A 222 17.35 -3.30 10.93
C ASP A 222 17.46 -4.72 11.52
N ALA A 223 18.51 -5.04 12.28
CA ALA A 223 18.77 -6.40 12.77
C ALA A 223 17.58 -7.02 13.54
N GLU A 224 16.94 -6.26 14.43
CA GLU A 224 15.77 -6.72 15.18
C GLU A 224 14.55 -6.93 14.28
N ALA A 225 14.30 -6.03 13.34
CA ALA A 225 13.21 -6.17 12.36
C ALA A 225 13.43 -7.40 11.48
N GLU A 226 14.66 -7.70 11.08
CA GLU A 226 15.02 -8.89 10.30
C GLU A 226 14.82 -10.20 11.09
N VAL A 227 15.04 -10.22 12.40
CA VAL A 227 14.69 -11.39 13.24
C VAL A 227 13.20 -11.66 13.19
N LEU A 228 12.36 -10.65 13.44
CA LEU A 228 10.91 -10.76 13.39
C LEU A 228 10.42 -11.18 11.99
N ARG A 229 11.02 -10.61 10.94
CA ARG A 229 10.70 -10.96 9.56
C ARG A 229 11.00 -12.43 9.25
N LYS A 230 12.14 -12.94 9.67
CA LYS A 230 12.51 -14.35 9.53
C LYS A 230 11.54 -15.29 10.25
N GLU A 231 11.09 -14.92 11.45
CA GLU A 231 10.09 -15.66 12.20
C GLU A 231 8.75 -15.73 11.44
N ARG A 232 8.28 -14.61 10.86
CA ARG A 232 7.05 -14.57 10.05
C ARG A 232 7.16 -15.40 8.78
N LEU A 233 8.27 -15.33 8.07
CA LEU A 233 8.53 -16.18 6.91
C LEU A 233 8.56 -17.66 7.27
N ALA A 234 9.08 -18.02 8.42
CA ALA A 234 9.08 -19.39 8.91
C ALA A 234 7.68 -19.87 9.33
N ALA A 235 6.87 -19.00 9.95
CA ALA A 235 5.47 -19.30 10.31
C ALA A 235 4.61 -19.53 9.06
N ALA A 236 4.65 -18.65 8.08
CA ALA A 236 3.90 -18.75 6.83
C ALA A 236 4.20 -20.08 6.07
N ARG A 237 5.44 -20.54 6.10
CA ARG A 237 5.81 -21.85 5.50
C ARG A 237 5.19 -23.06 6.20
N ARG A 238 4.86 -22.95 7.49
CA ARG A 238 4.24 -24.04 8.25
C ARG A 238 2.73 -24.15 7.97
N GLU A 239 2.06 -23.02 7.75
CA GLU A 239 0.64 -22.98 7.40
C GLU A 239 0.34 -23.58 6.02
N ARG A 240 1.34 -23.63 5.14
CA ARG A 240 1.24 -24.25 3.80
C ARG A 240 1.28 -25.79 3.81
N ARG A 241 1.63 -26.42 4.93
CA ARG A 241 1.71 -27.89 5.07
C ARG A 241 0.45 -28.48 5.69
#